data_e3cb1bc7bf009c8a5147c1311ad530d6
#
_entry.id   e3cb1bc7bf009c8a5147c1311ad530d6
#
_cell.length_a   1.000
_cell.length_b   1.000
_cell.length_c   1.000
_cell.angle_alpha   90.00
_cell.angle_beta   90.00
_cell.angle_gamma   90.00
#
_symmetry.space_group_name_H-M   'P 1'
#
loop_
_entity.id
_entity.type
_entity.pdbx_description
1 polymer ?
#
loop_
_entity_poly.entity_id
_entity_poly.type
_entity_poly.pdbx_seq_one_letter_code
_entity_poly.pdbx_strand_id
1 'polypeptide(L)'
;MSNRKYLLMQRSAVDAPKPSESASPAEMQEMYAAFTAWKEKFKDNIVEMGGRLTPAGKVLTVSGVMDGPLVEAKEIVGGYMIVAAESYDRALEVAAGCPGLIRPGSSCEVREIITS
;
A
#
# COMPACT_ATOMS: atom_id res chain seq x y z
N MET A 1 -15.76 19.23 -10.47
CA MET A 1 -14.50 19.31 -9.75
C MET A 1 -13.63 18.12 -10.13
N SER A 2 -12.39 18.39 -10.46
CA SER A 2 -11.49 17.32 -10.86
C SER A 2 -10.94 16.61 -9.62
N ASN A 3 -10.93 15.28 -9.69
CA ASN A 3 -10.27 14.48 -8.68
C ASN A 3 -8.76 14.58 -8.84
N ARG A 4 -8.07 14.52 -7.73
CA ARG A 4 -6.62 14.43 -7.69
C ARG A 4 -6.24 12.97 -7.54
N LYS A 5 -5.02 12.64 -7.96
CA LYS A 5 -4.50 11.28 -7.81
C LYS A 5 -3.56 11.23 -6.61
N TYR A 6 -3.64 10.14 -5.88
CA TYR A 6 -2.84 9.91 -4.69
C TYR A 6 -2.16 8.56 -4.78
N LEU A 7 -0.88 8.53 -4.43
CA LEU A 7 -0.14 7.28 -4.31
C LEU A 7 -0.24 6.81 -2.87
N LEU A 8 -0.71 5.60 -2.71
CA LEU A 8 -0.79 4.93 -1.41
C LEU A 8 0.37 3.95 -1.33
N MET A 9 1.23 4.10 -0.34
CA MET A 9 2.38 3.22 -0.14
C MET A 9 2.25 2.51 1.18
N GLN A 10 2.13 1.19 1.13
CA GLN A 10 2.09 0.40 2.35
C GLN A 10 3.51 0.21 2.86
N ARG A 11 3.74 0.60 4.11
CA ARG A 11 5.05 0.46 4.76
C ARG A 11 4.93 -0.51 5.92
N SER A 12 5.96 -1.31 6.10
CA SER A 12 6.04 -2.24 7.23
C SER A 12 7.41 -2.12 7.87
N ALA A 13 7.47 -2.24 9.19
CA ALA A 13 8.73 -2.35 9.88
C ALA A 13 9.46 -3.61 9.40
N VAL A 14 10.78 -3.54 9.33
CA VAL A 14 11.59 -4.66 8.82
C VAL A 14 11.31 -5.94 9.59
N ASP A 15 11.03 -5.81 10.88
CA ASP A 15 10.77 -6.95 11.78
C ASP A 15 9.29 -7.16 12.07
N ALA A 16 8.39 -6.53 11.31
CA ALA A 16 6.97 -6.68 11.53
C ALA A 16 6.51 -8.11 11.26
N PRO A 17 5.54 -8.62 12.02
CA PRO A 17 5.00 -9.96 11.78
C PRO A 17 4.36 -10.05 10.39
N LYS A 18 4.59 -11.17 9.73
CA LYS A 18 3.96 -11.42 8.43
C LYS A 18 2.58 -12.03 8.66
N PRO A 19 1.52 -11.41 8.12
CA PRO A 19 0.17 -11.81 8.45
C PRO A 19 -0.30 -13.12 7.80
N SER A 20 0.37 -13.57 6.75
CA SER A 20 -0.17 -14.66 5.92
C SER A 20 0.27 -16.06 6.34
N GLU A 21 1.18 -16.18 7.31
CA GLU A 21 1.78 -17.48 7.61
C GLU A 21 0.92 -18.38 8.48
N SER A 22 -0.12 -17.83 9.11
CA SER A 22 -0.96 -18.60 10.03
C SER A 22 -2.45 -18.51 9.74
N ALA A 23 -2.84 -17.93 8.60
CA ALA A 23 -4.24 -17.77 8.27
C ALA A 23 -4.84 -19.09 7.82
N SER A 24 -5.99 -19.46 8.41
CA SER A 24 -6.75 -20.63 7.99
C SER A 24 -7.42 -20.36 6.63
N PRO A 25 -7.82 -21.40 5.89
CA PRO A 25 -8.58 -21.20 4.66
C PRO A 25 -9.85 -20.37 4.85
N ALA A 26 -10.53 -20.54 5.98
CA ALA A 26 -11.73 -19.76 6.26
C ALA A 26 -11.40 -18.27 6.46
N GLU A 27 -10.31 -17.99 7.18
CA GLU A 27 -9.87 -16.62 7.38
C GLU A 27 -9.44 -15.97 6.07
N MET A 28 -8.78 -16.73 5.20
CA MET A 28 -8.40 -16.24 3.88
C MET A 28 -9.63 -15.90 3.04
N GLN A 29 -10.67 -16.72 3.09
CA GLN A 29 -11.91 -16.44 2.38
C GLN A 29 -12.59 -15.18 2.90
N GLU A 30 -12.58 -14.98 4.22
CA GLU A 30 -13.13 -13.77 4.82
C GLU A 30 -12.36 -12.53 4.38
N MET A 31 -11.04 -12.60 4.33
CA MET A 31 -10.21 -11.51 3.83
C MET A 31 -10.50 -11.23 2.36
N TYR A 32 -10.67 -12.25 1.56
CA TYR A 32 -11.00 -12.11 0.14
C TYR A 32 -12.34 -11.43 -0.04
N ALA A 33 -13.34 -11.86 0.73
CA ALA A 33 -14.67 -11.27 0.67
C ALA A 33 -14.65 -9.80 1.08
N ALA A 34 -13.92 -9.49 2.16
CA ALA A 34 -13.79 -8.13 2.65
C ALA A 34 -13.07 -7.24 1.62
N PHE A 35 -12.04 -7.77 1.00
CA PHE A 35 -11.28 -7.05 -0.02
C PHE A 35 -12.15 -6.79 -1.25
N THR A 36 -12.92 -7.78 -1.68
CA THR A 36 -13.84 -7.64 -2.81
C THR A 36 -14.90 -6.58 -2.51
N ALA A 37 -15.45 -6.58 -1.29
CA ALA A 37 -16.44 -5.59 -0.88
C ALA A 37 -15.84 -4.19 -0.87
N TRP A 38 -14.60 -4.05 -0.40
CA TRP A 38 -13.90 -2.77 -0.40
C TRP A 38 -13.66 -2.27 -1.83
N LYS A 39 -13.24 -3.14 -2.73
CA LYS A 39 -13.03 -2.78 -4.14
C LYS A 39 -14.33 -2.29 -4.78
N GLU A 40 -15.43 -2.96 -4.50
CA GLU A 40 -16.72 -2.56 -5.04
C GLU A 40 -17.18 -1.22 -4.48
N LYS A 41 -16.99 -1.04 -3.17
CA LYS A 41 -17.38 0.20 -2.50
C LYS A 41 -16.62 1.42 -3.04
N PHE A 42 -15.33 1.25 -3.31
CA PHE A 42 -14.48 2.37 -3.73
C PHE A 42 -14.04 2.26 -5.19
N LYS A 43 -14.79 1.53 -6.01
CA LYS A 43 -14.40 1.29 -7.41
C LYS A 43 -14.19 2.58 -8.20
N ASP A 44 -14.95 3.63 -7.89
CA ASP A 44 -14.82 4.91 -8.58
C ASP A 44 -13.59 5.69 -8.14
N ASN A 45 -12.99 5.30 -7.03
CA ASN A 45 -11.79 5.94 -6.50
C ASN A 45 -10.52 5.19 -6.89
N ILE A 46 -10.60 3.90 -7.18
CA ILE A 46 -9.42 3.08 -7.48
C ILE A 46 -9.01 3.30 -8.93
N VAL A 47 -7.83 3.89 -9.16
CA VAL A 47 -7.28 4.10 -10.49
C VAL A 47 -6.46 2.90 -10.91
N GLU A 48 -5.59 2.44 -10.00
CA GLU A 48 -4.71 1.31 -10.26
C GLU A 48 -4.51 0.56 -8.95
N MET A 49 -4.77 -0.73 -8.98
CA MET A 49 -4.59 -1.57 -7.79
C MET A 49 -3.12 -1.71 -7.40
N GLY A 50 -2.20 -1.43 -8.33
CA GLY A 50 -0.79 -1.58 -8.07
C GLY A 50 -0.42 -3.03 -7.80
N GLY A 51 0.42 -3.23 -6.80
CA GLY A 51 0.86 -4.57 -6.49
C GLY A 51 1.73 -4.62 -5.25
N ARG A 52 2.08 -5.84 -4.89
CA ARG A 52 3.03 -6.10 -3.82
C ARG A 52 4.45 -5.96 -4.37
N LEU A 53 5.33 -5.46 -3.55
CA LEU A 53 6.74 -5.28 -3.92
C LEU A 53 7.58 -6.33 -3.22
N THR A 54 8.60 -6.81 -3.91
CA THR A 54 9.54 -7.75 -3.28
C THR A 54 10.31 -7.04 -2.19
N PRO A 55 10.70 -7.78 -1.12
CA PRO A 55 11.44 -7.15 -0.02
C PRO A 55 12.88 -6.75 -0.38
N ALA A 56 13.39 -7.25 -1.49
CA ALA A 56 14.73 -6.92 -1.97
C ALA A 56 14.65 -6.19 -3.30
N GLY A 57 15.70 -5.47 -3.64
CA GLY A 57 15.75 -4.75 -4.89
C GLY A 57 17.11 -4.13 -5.09
N LYS A 58 17.15 -3.09 -5.93
CA LYS A 58 18.39 -2.39 -6.24
C LYS A 58 18.19 -0.91 -6.01
N VAL A 59 19.24 -0.24 -5.57
CA VAL A 59 19.25 1.20 -5.42
C VAL A 59 20.32 1.75 -6.34
N LEU A 60 19.94 2.67 -7.21
CA LEU A 60 20.87 3.34 -8.12
C LEU A 60 21.15 4.74 -7.60
N THR A 61 22.42 5.06 -7.43
CA THR A 61 22.87 6.38 -7.03
C THR A 61 23.90 6.89 -8.02
N VAL A 62 24.35 8.13 -7.84
CA VAL A 62 25.42 8.67 -8.67
C VAL A 62 26.71 7.87 -8.53
N SER A 63 26.87 7.14 -7.41
CA SER A 63 28.04 6.30 -7.18
C SER A 63 27.90 4.89 -7.73
N GLY A 64 26.74 4.52 -8.25
CA GLY A 64 26.49 3.21 -8.83
C GLY A 64 25.30 2.52 -8.23
N VAL A 65 25.25 1.22 -8.40
CA VAL A 65 24.12 0.38 -7.97
C VAL A 65 24.50 -0.39 -6.71
N MET A 66 23.58 -0.43 -5.76
CA MET A 66 23.75 -1.23 -4.55
C MET A 66 22.48 -2.06 -4.32
N ASP A 67 22.58 -3.09 -3.51
CA ASP A 67 21.42 -3.89 -3.13
C ASP A 67 20.52 -3.07 -2.21
N GLY A 68 19.23 -3.21 -2.40
CA GLY A 68 18.23 -2.57 -1.56
C GLY A 68 17.47 -3.58 -0.72
N PRO A 69 16.69 -3.10 0.26
CA PRO A 69 16.54 -1.69 0.62
C PRO A 69 17.82 -1.12 1.23
N LEU A 70 17.83 0.21 1.39
CA LEU A 70 18.97 0.84 2.04
C LEU A 70 19.20 0.23 3.41
N VAL A 71 20.48 0.01 3.77
CA VAL A 71 20.86 -0.70 4.99
C VAL A 71 20.29 -0.05 6.24
N GLU A 72 20.12 1.25 6.22
CA GLU A 72 19.61 2.02 7.36
C GLU A 72 18.10 2.09 7.42
N ALA A 73 17.40 1.51 6.45
CA ALA A 73 15.94 1.57 6.42
C ALA A 73 15.36 0.75 7.56
N LYS A 74 14.47 1.38 8.34
CA LYS A 74 13.74 0.70 9.41
C LYS A 74 12.38 0.21 8.92
N GLU A 75 11.92 0.74 7.80
CA GLU A 75 10.67 0.36 7.18
C GLU A 75 10.89 0.07 5.71
N ILE A 76 10.06 -0.82 5.18
CA ILE A 76 10.12 -1.21 3.78
C ILE A 76 8.75 -0.96 3.15
N VAL A 77 8.74 -0.39 1.94
CA VAL A 77 7.52 -0.25 1.17
C VAL A 77 7.19 -1.62 0.58
N GLY A 78 6.09 -2.21 1.02
CA GLY A 78 5.68 -3.54 0.61
C GLY A 78 4.64 -3.60 -0.48
N GLY A 79 4.07 -2.46 -0.85
CA GLY A 79 3.06 -2.40 -1.89
C GLY A 79 2.63 -0.98 -2.19
N TYR A 80 1.90 -0.81 -3.26
CA TYR A 80 1.42 0.51 -3.66
C TYR A 80 0.08 0.41 -4.37
N MET A 81 -0.63 1.53 -4.42
CA MET A 81 -1.91 1.66 -5.10
C MET A 81 -2.09 3.12 -5.50
N ILE A 82 -2.84 3.38 -6.56
CA ILE A 82 -3.17 4.75 -6.95
C ILE A 82 -4.67 4.91 -6.87
N VAL A 83 -5.12 5.94 -6.16
CA VAL A 83 -6.53 6.27 -6.03
C VAL A 83 -6.78 7.70 -6.50
N ALA A 84 -8.00 7.97 -6.94
CA ALA A 84 -8.45 9.31 -7.27
C ALA A 84 -9.43 9.77 -6.19
N ALA A 85 -9.25 10.98 -5.70
CA ALA A 85 -10.09 11.52 -4.65
C ALA A 85 -10.09 13.05 -4.72
N GLU A 86 -11.12 13.64 -4.17
CA GLU A 86 -11.23 15.11 -4.16
C GLU A 86 -10.35 15.77 -3.11
N SER A 87 -9.87 15.00 -2.13
CA SER A 87 -9.10 15.52 -1.00
C SER A 87 -8.27 14.41 -0.37
N TYR A 88 -7.30 14.80 0.45
CA TYR A 88 -6.56 13.84 1.28
C TYR A 88 -7.50 13.08 2.21
N ASP A 89 -8.50 13.75 2.77
CA ASP A 89 -9.45 13.09 3.67
C ASP A 89 -10.15 11.93 2.97
N ARG A 90 -10.57 12.12 1.73
CA ARG A 90 -11.20 11.04 0.97
C ARG A 90 -10.22 9.94 0.64
N ALA A 91 -9.00 10.28 0.24
CA ALA A 91 -7.98 9.28 -0.04
C ALA A 91 -7.66 8.45 1.20
N LEU A 92 -7.59 9.10 2.37
CA LEU A 92 -7.37 8.41 3.64
C LEU A 92 -8.54 7.49 3.99
N GLU A 93 -9.76 7.91 3.68
CA GLU A 93 -10.95 7.08 3.91
C GLU A 93 -10.88 5.79 3.07
N VAL A 94 -10.48 5.91 1.81
CA VAL A 94 -10.29 4.75 0.94
C VAL A 94 -9.23 3.82 1.52
N ALA A 95 -8.10 4.38 1.91
CA ALA A 95 -7.00 3.60 2.47
C ALA A 95 -7.40 2.91 3.78
N ALA A 96 -8.08 3.64 4.66
CA ALA A 96 -8.48 3.10 5.96
C ALA A 96 -9.44 1.92 5.83
N GLY A 97 -10.26 1.93 4.77
CA GLY A 97 -11.21 0.84 4.54
C GLY A 97 -10.61 -0.40 3.91
N CYS A 98 -9.38 -0.33 3.42
CA CYS A 98 -8.75 -1.46 2.74
C CYS A 98 -8.35 -2.54 3.75
N PRO A 99 -8.91 -3.76 3.64
CA PRO A 99 -8.59 -4.82 4.59
C PRO A 99 -7.10 -5.16 4.60
N GLY A 100 -6.52 -5.26 5.79
CA GLY A 100 -5.14 -5.67 5.96
C GLY A 100 -4.10 -4.63 5.62
N LEU A 101 -4.51 -3.44 5.19
CA LEU A 101 -3.55 -2.39 4.83
C LEU A 101 -2.90 -1.79 6.07
N ILE A 102 -3.70 -1.51 7.09
CA ILE A 102 -3.24 -0.93 8.35
C ILE A 102 -3.30 -2.00 9.43
N ARG A 103 -2.17 -2.30 10.05
CA ARG A 103 -2.06 -3.27 11.13
C ARG A 103 -0.84 -2.94 11.98
N PRO A 104 -0.69 -3.56 13.16
CA PRO A 104 0.49 -3.31 13.98
C PRO A 104 1.79 -3.53 13.20
N GLY A 105 2.68 -2.56 13.25
CA GLY A 105 3.94 -2.60 12.52
C GLY A 105 3.86 -2.16 11.08
N SER A 106 2.68 -1.80 10.59
CA SER A 106 2.54 -1.30 9.24
C SER A 106 1.76 0.00 9.21
N SER A 107 1.93 0.74 8.12
CA SER A 107 1.25 2.02 7.92
C SER A 107 1.04 2.23 6.43
N CYS A 108 0.24 3.22 6.10
CA CYS A 108 0.06 3.61 4.71
C CYS A 108 0.39 5.09 4.58
N GLU A 109 1.38 5.38 3.77
CA GLU A 109 1.71 6.77 3.45
C GLU A 109 0.91 7.17 2.21
N VAL A 110 0.22 8.31 2.30
CA VAL A 110 -0.60 8.82 1.21
C VAL A 110 0.01 10.11 0.71
N ARG A 111 0.34 10.17 -0.57
CA ARG A 111 0.94 11.37 -1.15
C ARG A 111 0.24 11.72 -2.45
N GLU A 112 -0.10 12.99 -2.58
CA GLU A 112 -0.70 13.49 -3.82
C GLU A 112 0.33 13.42 -4.95
N ILE A 113 -0.11 12.92 -6.11
CA ILE A 113 0.73 12.89 -7.30
C ILE A 113 0.59 14.22 -8.00
N ILE A 114 1.71 14.93 -8.14
CA ILE A 114 1.71 16.22 -8.82
C ILE A 114 1.54 15.99 -10.32
N THR A 115 0.50 16.59 -10.86
CA THR A 115 0.27 16.57 -12.31
C THR A 115 0.57 17.96 -12.85
N SER A 116 1.46 18.05 -13.80
CA SER A 116 1.81 19.31 -14.41
C SER A 116 0.99 19.59 -15.65
#